data_8d5c4f787ac2c13e7bfa3603fca55437
#
_entry.id   8d5c4f787ac2c13e7bfa3603fca55437
#
_cell.length_a   1.000
_cell.length_b   1.000
_cell.length_c   1.000
_cell.angle_alpha   90.00
_cell.angle_beta   90.00
_cell.angle_gamma   90.00
#
_symmetry.space_group_name_H-M   'P 1'
#
loop_
_entity.id
_entity.type
_entity.pdbx_description
1 polymer ?
#
loop_
_entity_poly.entity_id
_entity_poly.type
_entity_poly.pdbx_seq_one_letter_code
_entity_poly.pdbx_strand_id
1 'polypeptide(L)'
;MADEAPWLDDAEMAAWLAFLEVSHRLDRVIEQQLRRDAGLSHAQYEILSRLESAGGQLRMSELADVIIVSRSGLTYQVTQLERAGLVRREKDATDERGVLAMLTADGRAALL
;
A
#
# COMPACT_ATOMS: atom_id res chain seq x y z
N MET A 1 33.50 -17.17 -16.78
CA MET A 1 33.42 -15.87 -17.43
C MET A 1 32.37 -15.01 -16.76
N ALA A 2 32.65 -13.77 -16.58
CA ALA A 2 31.71 -12.86 -15.96
C ALA A 2 30.41 -12.74 -16.75
N ASP A 3 30.50 -12.93 -18.06
CA ASP A 3 29.37 -12.91 -18.97
C ASP A 3 28.41 -14.09 -18.79
N GLU A 4 28.78 -15.05 -18.00
CA GLU A 4 27.90 -16.18 -17.67
C GLU A 4 26.96 -15.87 -16.52
N ALA A 5 27.08 -14.70 -15.92
CA ALA A 5 26.13 -14.26 -14.92
C ALA A 5 24.72 -14.24 -15.53
N PRO A 6 23.70 -14.63 -14.78
CA PRO A 6 22.34 -14.72 -15.29
C PRO A 6 21.68 -13.34 -15.44
N TRP A 7 22.37 -12.45 -16.07
CA TRP A 7 21.84 -11.12 -16.29
C TRP A 7 21.11 -11.01 -17.62
N LEU A 8 20.27 -10.02 -17.73
CA LEU A 8 19.50 -9.76 -18.92
C LEU A 8 20.42 -9.40 -20.09
N ASP A 9 20.09 -9.84 -21.31
CA ASP A 9 20.76 -9.33 -22.50
C ASP A 9 20.33 -7.89 -22.78
N ASP A 10 20.87 -7.29 -23.84
CA ASP A 10 20.59 -5.88 -24.15
C ASP A 10 19.11 -5.61 -24.43
N ALA A 11 18.45 -6.52 -25.14
CA ALA A 11 17.03 -6.37 -25.44
C ALA A 11 16.17 -6.53 -24.19
N GLU A 12 16.50 -7.50 -23.35
CA GLU A 12 15.80 -7.72 -22.10
C GLU A 12 16.02 -6.56 -21.13
N MET A 13 17.23 -6.02 -21.07
CA MET A 13 17.53 -4.86 -20.24
C MET A 13 16.74 -3.64 -20.70
N ALA A 14 16.65 -3.41 -22.02
CA ALA A 14 15.87 -2.32 -22.57
C ALA A 14 14.38 -2.45 -22.19
N ALA A 15 13.85 -3.67 -22.26
CA ALA A 15 12.48 -3.94 -21.87
C ALA A 15 12.26 -3.69 -20.38
N TRP A 16 13.18 -4.12 -19.56
CA TRP A 16 13.12 -3.91 -18.11
C TRP A 16 13.12 -2.43 -17.75
N LEU A 17 14.02 -1.66 -18.36
CA LEU A 17 14.11 -0.22 -18.11
C LEU A 17 12.86 0.50 -18.60
N ALA A 18 12.31 0.10 -19.75
CA ALA A 18 11.06 0.66 -20.27
C ALA A 18 9.90 0.35 -19.32
N PHE A 19 9.86 -0.86 -18.80
CA PHE A 19 8.85 -1.26 -17.80
C PHE A 19 8.93 -0.41 -16.54
N LEU A 20 10.15 -0.20 -16.03
CA LEU A 20 10.34 0.64 -14.84
C LEU A 20 9.88 2.07 -15.09
N GLU A 21 10.20 2.61 -16.26
CA GLU A 21 9.80 3.98 -16.61
C GLU A 21 8.29 4.10 -16.69
N VAL A 22 7.62 3.17 -17.37
CA VAL A 22 6.18 3.18 -17.50
C VAL A 22 5.51 3.00 -16.13
N SER A 23 6.03 2.08 -15.32
CA SER A 23 5.51 1.86 -13.98
C SER A 23 5.61 3.10 -13.11
N HIS A 24 6.74 3.80 -13.19
CA HIS A 24 6.95 5.03 -12.44
C HIS A 24 5.98 6.13 -12.88
N ARG A 25 5.80 6.29 -14.18
CA ARG A 25 4.85 7.27 -14.72
C ARG A 25 3.42 6.94 -14.31
N LEU A 26 3.06 5.66 -14.36
CA LEU A 26 1.73 5.22 -13.97
C LEU A 26 1.48 5.50 -12.48
N ASP A 27 2.47 5.21 -11.63
CA ASP A 27 2.37 5.51 -10.20
C ASP A 27 2.11 6.99 -9.95
N ARG A 28 2.79 7.85 -10.69
CA ARG A 28 2.61 9.30 -10.56
C ARG A 28 1.21 9.74 -10.98
N VAL A 29 0.70 9.18 -12.06
CA VAL A 29 -0.66 9.49 -12.54
C VAL A 29 -1.70 9.02 -11.52
N ILE A 30 -1.54 7.81 -11.00
CA ILE A 30 -2.43 7.27 -9.97
C ILE A 30 -2.36 8.14 -8.72
N GLU A 31 -1.17 8.51 -8.28
CA GLU A 31 -0.97 9.37 -7.11
C GLU A 31 -1.69 10.70 -7.26
N GLN A 32 -1.54 11.35 -8.41
CA GLN A 32 -2.18 12.62 -8.67
C GLN A 32 -3.70 12.49 -8.70
N GLN A 33 -4.21 11.44 -9.32
CA GLN A 33 -5.65 11.21 -9.40
C GLN A 33 -6.25 10.94 -8.02
N LEU A 34 -5.59 10.11 -7.22
CA LEU A 34 -6.07 9.80 -5.86
C LEU A 34 -6.08 11.03 -4.97
N ARG A 35 -5.05 11.87 -5.06
CA ARG A 35 -5.00 13.10 -4.29
C ARG A 35 -6.10 14.08 -4.70
N ARG A 36 -6.38 14.15 -5.99
CA ARG A 36 -7.42 15.05 -6.53
C ARG A 36 -8.81 14.58 -6.12
N ASP A 37 -9.07 13.27 -6.25
CA ASP A 37 -10.41 12.72 -6.10
C ASP A 37 -10.75 12.33 -4.67
N ALA A 38 -9.76 11.89 -3.89
CA ALA A 38 -9.98 11.36 -2.55
C ALA A 38 -9.07 11.96 -1.49
N GLY A 39 -8.08 12.78 -1.87
CA GLY A 39 -7.12 13.33 -0.93
C GLY A 39 -6.16 12.30 -0.36
N LEU A 40 -5.99 11.16 -1.03
CA LEU A 40 -5.18 10.05 -0.56
C LEU A 40 -3.92 9.89 -1.38
N SER A 41 -2.86 9.40 -0.76
CA SER A 41 -1.70 8.88 -1.48
C SER A 41 -2.01 7.48 -2.00
N HIS A 42 -1.21 7.01 -2.97
CA HIS A 42 -1.34 5.64 -3.46
C HIS A 42 -1.12 4.63 -2.32
N ALA A 43 -0.15 4.89 -1.45
CA ALA A 43 0.11 4.05 -0.29
C ALA A 43 -1.10 3.97 0.64
N GLN A 44 -1.73 5.10 0.92
CA GLN A 44 -2.91 5.14 1.77
C GLN A 44 -4.10 4.42 1.13
N TYR A 45 -4.28 4.62 -0.17
CA TYR A 45 -5.34 3.92 -0.91
C TYR A 45 -5.14 2.40 -0.86
N GLU A 46 -3.90 1.95 -1.02
CA GLU A 46 -3.60 0.51 -0.92
C GLU A 46 -3.97 -0.04 0.46
N ILE A 47 -3.62 0.69 1.53
CA ILE A 47 -3.95 0.25 2.89
C ILE A 47 -5.46 0.10 3.05
N LEU A 48 -6.23 1.10 2.65
CA LEU A 48 -7.68 1.05 2.76
C LEU A 48 -8.27 -0.10 1.93
N SER A 49 -7.75 -0.29 0.71
CA SER A 49 -8.20 -1.36 -0.17
C SER A 49 -7.91 -2.75 0.40
N ARG A 50 -6.75 -2.93 1.03
CA ARG A 50 -6.40 -4.20 1.66
C ARG A 50 -7.30 -4.50 2.85
N LEU A 51 -7.61 -3.48 3.63
CA LEU A 51 -8.54 -3.64 4.75
C LEU A 51 -9.94 -4.01 4.26
N GLU A 52 -10.43 -3.34 3.22
CA GLU A 52 -11.74 -3.66 2.66
C GLU A 52 -11.78 -5.10 2.14
N SER A 53 -10.76 -5.53 1.42
CA SER A 53 -10.67 -6.88 0.87
C SER A 53 -10.64 -7.96 1.97
N ALA A 54 -10.16 -7.61 3.13
CA ALA A 54 -10.05 -8.54 4.27
C ALA A 54 -11.27 -8.51 5.18
N GLY A 55 -12.34 -7.86 4.76
CA GLY A 55 -13.56 -7.79 5.56
C GLY A 55 -13.60 -6.62 6.53
N GLY A 56 -12.70 -5.67 6.40
CA GLY A 56 -12.70 -4.43 7.18
C GLY A 56 -11.63 -4.31 8.23
N GLN A 57 -10.88 -5.37 8.51
CA GLN A 57 -9.82 -5.32 9.52
C GLN A 57 -8.73 -6.34 9.26
N LEU A 58 -7.52 -6.00 9.68
CA LEU A 58 -6.34 -6.87 9.67
C LEU A 58 -5.49 -6.50 10.87
N ARG A 59 -4.76 -7.48 11.40
CA ARG A 59 -3.67 -7.16 12.32
C ARG A 59 -2.61 -6.37 11.59
N MET A 60 -1.91 -5.48 12.29
CA MET A 60 -0.84 -4.69 11.67
C MET A 60 0.22 -5.59 11.02
N SER A 61 0.54 -6.73 11.64
CA SER A 61 1.48 -7.69 11.06
C SER A 61 0.97 -8.31 9.76
N GLU A 62 -0.31 -8.64 9.71
CA GLU A 62 -0.94 -9.17 8.50
C GLU A 62 -0.98 -8.12 7.38
N LEU A 63 -1.28 -6.88 7.75
CA LEU A 63 -1.29 -5.78 6.80
C LEU A 63 0.11 -5.56 6.21
N ALA A 64 1.15 -5.61 7.05
CA ALA A 64 2.53 -5.50 6.60
C ALA A 64 2.91 -6.58 5.59
N ASP A 65 2.35 -7.79 5.73
CA ASP A 65 2.65 -8.90 4.83
C ASP A 65 2.04 -8.73 3.44
N VAL A 66 0.92 -8.03 3.33
CA VAL A 66 0.22 -7.90 2.04
C VAL A 66 0.47 -6.57 1.34
N ILE A 67 0.97 -5.57 2.05
CA ILE A 67 1.24 -4.26 1.47
C ILE A 67 2.42 -4.33 0.50
N ILE A 68 2.30 -3.68 -0.65
CA ILE A 68 3.33 -3.65 -1.69
C ILE A 68 3.96 -2.27 -1.79
N VAL A 69 3.13 -1.23 -1.88
CA VAL A 69 3.59 0.13 -2.20
C VAL A 69 4.29 0.81 -1.04
N SER A 70 3.90 0.50 0.20
CA SER A 70 4.34 1.25 1.36
C SER A 70 4.77 0.37 2.53
N ARG A 71 5.66 -0.60 2.26
CA ARG A 71 6.17 -1.47 3.34
C ARG A 71 6.89 -0.68 4.41
N SER A 72 7.83 0.17 3.99
CA SER A 72 8.49 1.06 4.94
C SER A 72 7.53 2.22 5.23
N GLY A 73 7.42 2.56 6.50
CA GLY A 73 6.53 3.65 6.90
C GLY A 73 5.07 3.25 7.02
N LEU A 74 4.74 1.95 7.05
CA LEU A 74 3.37 1.49 7.20
C LEU A 74 2.72 2.07 8.46
N THR A 75 3.41 2.00 9.60
CA THR A 75 2.90 2.53 10.86
C THR A 75 2.60 4.02 10.76
N TYR A 76 3.48 4.77 10.10
CA TYR A 76 3.27 6.20 9.86
C TYR A 76 2.02 6.43 9.01
N GLN A 77 1.86 5.68 7.92
CA GLN A 77 0.71 5.84 7.03
C GLN A 77 -0.60 5.49 7.73
N VAL A 78 -0.60 4.42 8.53
CA VAL A 78 -1.77 4.05 9.31
C VAL A 78 -2.09 5.13 10.34
N THR A 79 -1.08 5.71 10.98
CA THR A 79 -1.28 6.83 11.90
C THR A 79 -1.93 8.03 11.21
N GLN A 80 -1.49 8.35 10.00
CA GLN A 80 -2.08 9.45 9.23
C GLN A 80 -3.53 9.14 8.87
N LEU A 81 -3.82 7.92 8.46
CA LEU A 81 -5.19 7.50 8.16
C LEU A 81 -6.08 7.55 9.39
N GLU A 82 -5.53 7.18 10.54
CA GLU A 82 -6.25 7.25 11.81
C GLU A 82 -6.59 8.68 12.17
N ARG A 83 -5.65 9.59 12.00
CA ARG A 83 -5.88 11.02 12.25
C ARG A 83 -6.93 11.60 11.31
N ALA A 84 -7.02 11.08 10.10
CA ALA A 84 -8.03 11.50 9.13
C ALA A 84 -9.39 10.83 9.37
N GLY A 85 -9.49 9.92 10.34
CA GLY A 85 -10.73 9.24 10.66
C GLY A 85 -11.11 8.12 9.71
N LEU A 86 -10.17 7.66 8.87
CA LEU A 86 -10.44 6.63 7.87
C LEU A 86 -10.10 5.23 8.37
N VAL A 87 -9.27 5.13 9.38
CA VAL A 87 -8.83 3.87 10.01
C VAL A 87 -8.85 4.08 11.52
N ARG A 88 -9.10 3.00 12.24
CA ARG A 88 -8.98 2.96 13.70
C ARG A 88 -8.08 1.82 14.09
N ARG A 89 -7.24 2.01 15.07
CA ARG A 89 -6.41 0.95 15.63
C ARG A 89 -6.97 0.54 16.99
N GLU A 90 -7.04 -0.75 17.22
CA GLU A 90 -7.46 -1.31 18.48
C GLU A 90 -6.55 -2.46 18.86
N LYS A 91 -6.42 -2.69 20.16
CA LYS A 91 -5.68 -3.84 20.65
C LYS A 91 -6.45 -5.11 20.28
N ASP A 92 -5.71 -6.14 19.83
CA ASP A 92 -6.31 -7.42 19.51
C ASP A 92 -6.75 -8.12 20.80
N ALA A 93 -8.03 -8.44 20.91
CA ALA A 93 -8.57 -9.10 22.09
C ALA A 93 -8.03 -10.52 22.31
N THR A 94 -7.53 -11.15 21.23
CA THR A 94 -7.03 -12.53 21.28
C THR A 94 -5.52 -12.63 21.41
N ASP A 95 -4.79 -11.51 21.23
CA ASP A 95 -3.35 -11.45 21.31
C ASP A 95 -2.91 -10.11 21.89
N GLU A 96 -2.36 -10.15 23.10
CA GLU A 96 -1.97 -8.94 23.82
C GLU A 96 -0.93 -8.10 23.08
N ARG A 97 -0.16 -8.72 22.17
CA ARG A 97 0.86 -8.03 21.37
C ARG A 97 0.33 -7.53 20.05
N GLY A 98 -0.89 -7.96 19.71
CA GLY A 98 -1.48 -7.64 18.42
C GLY A 98 -2.21 -6.31 18.45
N VAL A 99 -2.12 -5.59 17.33
CA VAL A 99 -2.90 -4.37 17.08
C VAL A 99 -3.67 -4.58 15.80
N LEU A 100 -4.96 -4.34 15.86
CA LEU A 100 -5.84 -4.41 14.69
C LEU A 100 -5.93 -3.02 14.06
N ALA A 101 -5.84 -2.99 12.73
CA ALA A 101 -6.22 -1.83 11.94
C ALA A 101 -7.61 -2.09 11.37
N MET A 102 -8.52 -1.17 11.58
CA MET A 102 -9.92 -1.32 11.21
C MET A 102 -10.37 -0.19 10.32
N LEU A 103 -11.01 -0.55 9.21
CA LEU A 103 -11.58 0.43 8.29
C LEU A 103 -12.82 1.06 8.95
N THR A 104 -12.89 2.38 8.97
CA THR A 104 -14.08 3.10 9.44
C THR A 104 -15.10 3.22 8.31
N ALA A 105 -16.31 3.64 8.64
CA ALA A 105 -17.32 3.95 7.62
C ALA A 105 -16.82 5.01 6.65
N ASP A 106 -16.13 6.05 7.16
CA ASP A 106 -15.54 7.09 6.32
C ASP A 106 -14.43 6.54 5.45
N GLY A 107 -13.61 5.62 5.98
CA GLY A 107 -12.56 4.95 5.21
C GLY A 107 -13.15 4.15 4.06
N ARG A 108 -14.23 3.43 4.30
CA ARG A 108 -14.91 2.67 3.24
C ARG A 108 -15.51 3.62 2.20
N ALA A 109 -16.10 4.71 2.63
CA ALA A 109 -16.66 5.71 1.71
C ALA A 109 -15.59 6.32 0.82
N ALA A 110 -14.38 6.52 1.34
CA ALA A 110 -13.27 7.08 0.58
C ALA A 110 -12.81 6.18 -0.56
N LEU A 111 -13.12 4.88 -0.53
CA LEU A 111 -12.78 3.93 -1.59
C LEU A 111 -13.74 4.01 -2.77
N LEU A 112 -14.87 4.64 -2.62
CA LEU A 112 -15.88 4.77 -3.66
C LEU A 112 -15.62 6.04 -4.47
#